data_89eab47cb3341b08dff15361fb411e7a
#
_entry.id   89eab47cb3341b08dff15361fb411e7a
#
_cell.length_a   1.000
_cell.length_b   1.000
_cell.length_c   1.000
_cell.angle_alpha   90.00
_cell.angle_beta   90.00
_cell.angle_gamma   90.00
#
_symmetry.space_group_name_H-M   'P 1'
#
loop_
_entity.id
_entity.type
_entity.pdbx_description
1 polymer ?
#
loop_
_entity_poly.entity_id
_entity_poly.type
_entity_poly.pdbx_seq_one_letter_code
_entity_poly.pdbx_strand_id
1 'polypeptide(L)'
;MPIWIDGIRIWLKLEGQNPTGSVKDRAAVAMLRGRIRSGELHPESIILDASNGNMASALACYGRALGLETHIVCTAPTATERQMIDLFGATLIENDLGPHLHDGHRKCLELVNRRDQPYCYLDQLHNPNNPRAHETETGPEILRGLPGVRLIVGSLGTGGTMLGVGRAVRRLRVMVAAVTAAPGSRMPGLGSFADGDRVSPFITQAEEERLFSACEQVTTHEATHWQRALVDHGLSCGLQTGAVVAAALTLAHKHNLRDGTVVISGDAGWKTWPTP
;
A
#
# COMPACT_ATOMS: atom_id res chain seq x y z
N MET A 1 -6.52 15.84 6.23
CA MET A 1 -6.81 16.30 7.62
C MET A 1 -5.52 16.82 8.23
N PRO A 2 -5.46 18.04 8.75
CA PRO A 2 -4.27 18.56 9.44
C PRO A 2 -4.28 18.19 10.93
N ILE A 3 -3.10 17.91 11.46
CA ILE A 3 -2.84 17.78 12.90
C ILE A 3 -1.51 18.49 13.25
N TRP A 4 -1.33 18.83 14.51
CA TRP A 4 -0.10 19.44 15.02
C TRP A 4 0.63 18.47 15.93
N ILE A 5 1.91 18.22 15.62
CA ILE A 5 2.80 17.39 16.43
C ILE A 5 4.14 18.16 16.56
N ASP A 6 4.62 18.38 17.76
CA ASP A 6 5.90 19.04 18.06
C ASP A 6 6.12 20.35 17.30
N GLY A 7 5.05 21.16 17.17
CA GLY A 7 5.09 22.43 16.46
C GLY A 7 5.19 22.34 14.93
N ILE A 8 4.97 21.15 14.38
CA ILE A 8 4.89 20.89 12.95
C ILE A 8 3.44 20.54 12.58
N ARG A 9 2.91 21.17 11.54
CA ARG A 9 1.61 20.81 10.96
C ARG A 9 1.82 19.76 9.88
N ILE A 10 1.34 18.55 10.14
CA ILE A 10 1.27 17.47 9.14
C ILE A 10 -0.16 17.28 8.66
N TRP A 11 -0.28 16.91 7.38
CA TRP A 11 -1.55 16.67 6.71
C TRP A 11 -1.68 15.18 6.38
N LEU A 12 -2.70 14.53 6.90
CA LEU A 12 -2.94 13.12 6.61
C LEU A 12 -3.86 12.97 5.41
N LYS A 13 -3.41 12.21 4.42
CA LYS A 13 -4.22 11.66 3.33
C LYS A 13 -4.79 10.34 3.81
N LEU A 14 -6.05 10.34 4.25
CA LEU A 14 -6.68 9.23 4.98
C LEU A 14 -7.15 8.10 4.04
N GLU A 15 -6.24 7.28 3.55
CA GLU A 15 -6.56 6.14 2.69
C GLU A 15 -7.19 4.95 3.45
N GLY A 16 -7.11 4.96 4.77
CA GLY A 16 -7.86 4.04 5.63
C GLY A 16 -9.38 4.21 5.59
N GLN A 17 -9.90 5.28 4.97
CA GLN A 17 -11.33 5.52 4.77
C GLN A 17 -11.89 4.92 3.46
N ASN A 18 -11.04 4.32 2.64
CA ASN A 18 -11.49 3.55 1.49
C ASN A 18 -12.33 2.31 1.94
N PRO A 19 -13.17 1.73 1.08
CA PRO A 19 -14.12 0.67 1.45
C PRO A 19 -13.54 -0.51 2.22
N THR A 20 -12.33 -0.96 1.88
CA THR A 20 -11.67 -2.06 2.62
C THR A 20 -10.64 -1.58 3.62
N GLY A 21 -10.61 -0.28 3.88
CA GLY A 21 -9.76 0.33 4.90
C GLY A 21 -8.30 0.50 4.49
N SER A 22 -7.98 0.65 3.20
CA SER A 22 -6.59 0.90 2.81
C SER A 22 -6.40 1.57 1.45
N VAL A 23 -5.19 2.06 1.22
CA VAL A 23 -4.72 2.61 -0.06
C VAL A 23 -4.78 1.59 -1.21
N LYS A 24 -4.85 0.29 -0.91
CA LYS A 24 -4.90 -0.77 -1.91
C LYS A 24 -6.21 -0.85 -2.68
N ASP A 25 -7.29 -0.27 -2.15
CA ASP A 25 -8.56 -0.13 -2.85
C ASP A 25 -8.38 0.56 -4.20
N ARG A 26 -7.56 1.62 -4.27
CA ARG A 26 -7.28 2.35 -5.51
C ARG A 26 -6.57 1.48 -6.54
N ALA A 27 -5.50 0.81 -6.13
CA ALA A 27 -4.74 -0.08 -7.01
C ALA A 27 -5.61 -1.25 -7.49
N ALA A 28 -6.36 -1.90 -6.59
CA ALA A 28 -7.25 -3.01 -6.92
C ALA A 28 -8.29 -2.61 -7.98
N VAL A 29 -9.00 -1.50 -7.76
CA VAL A 29 -10.00 -0.99 -8.71
C VAL A 29 -9.36 -0.66 -10.06
N ALA A 30 -8.19 -0.02 -10.07
CA ALA A 30 -7.52 0.34 -11.31
C ALA A 30 -7.04 -0.88 -12.10
N MET A 31 -6.47 -1.88 -11.41
CA MET A 31 -6.03 -3.14 -12.04
C MET A 31 -7.22 -3.93 -12.61
N LEU A 32 -8.30 -4.08 -11.85
CA LEU A 32 -9.53 -4.75 -12.30
C LEU A 32 -10.12 -4.04 -13.53
N ARG A 33 -10.27 -2.71 -13.47
CA ARG A 33 -10.73 -1.92 -14.63
C ARG A 33 -9.84 -2.08 -15.85
N GLY A 34 -8.52 -2.16 -15.64
CA GLY A 34 -7.56 -2.40 -16.71
C GLY A 34 -7.80 -3.73 -17.40
N ARG A 35 -7.92 -4.82 -16.63
CA ARG A 35 -8.16 -6.18 -17.16
C ARG A 35 -9.54 -6.33 -17.82
N ILE A 36 -10.57 -5.66 -17.30
CA ILE A 36 -11.89 -5.63 -17.97
C ILE A 36 -11.79 -4.92 -19.32
N ARG A 37 -11.12 -3.77 -19.39
CA ARG A 37 -10.98 -3.01 -20.63
C ARG A 37 -10.14 -3.72 -21.69
N SER A 38 -9.15 -4.50 -21.28
CA SER A 38 -8.36 -5.34 -22.20
C SER A 38 -9.06 -6.61 -22.63
N GLY A 39 -10.19 -6.96 -22.01
CA GLY A 39 -10.91 -8.23 -22.26
C GLY A 39 -10.27 -9.45 -21.57
N GLU A 40 -9.24 -9.26 -20.76
CA GLU A 40 -8.58 -10.33 -20.02
C GLU A 40 -9.38 -10.80 -18.79
N LEU A 41 -10.23 -9.93 -18.24
CA LEU A 41 -11.14 -10.24 -17.15
C LEU A 41 -12.58 -10.24 -17.70
N HIS A 42 -13.21 -11.40 -17.73
CA HIS A 42 -14.56 -11.64 -18.24
C HIS A 42 -15.38 -12.45 -17.22
N PRO A 43 -16.71 -12.64 -17.41
CA PRO A 43 -17.59 -13.26 -16.41
C PRO A 43 -17.19 -14.64 -15.90
N GLU A 44 -16.50 -15.44 -16.69
CA GLU A 44 -16.03 -16.77 -16.30
C GLU A 44 -14.62 -16.75 -15.70
N SER A 45 -13.96 -15.60 -15.62
CA SER A 45 -12.62 -15.50 -15.07
C SER A 45 -12.61 -15.62 -13.55
N ILE A 46 -11.54 -16.22 -13.03
CA ILE A 46 -11.20 -16.22 -11.60
C ILE A 46 -10.10 -15.17 -11.38
N ILE A 47 -10.38 -14.18 -10.55
CA ILE A 47 -9.37 -13.20 -10.13
C ILE A 47 -8.30 -13.91 -9.32
N LEU A 48 -7.02 -13.71 -9.65
CA LEU A 48 -5.89 -14.26 -8.91
C LEU A 48 -4.89 -13.15 -8.56
N ASP A 49 -4.42 -13.12 -7.33
CA ASP A 49 -3.23 -12.35 -6.93
C ASP A 49 -2.61 -12.93 -5.65
N ALA A 50 -1.37 -12.51 -5.36
CA ALA A 50 -0.66 -12.85 -4.13
C ALA A 50 -0.70 -11.68 -3.15
N SER A 51 -1.18 -11.92 -1.93
CA SER A 51 -1.17 -10.90 -0.88
C SER A 51 -1.44 -11.50 0.49
N ASN A 52 -0.73 -11.01 1.50
CA ASN A 52 -0.98 -11.36 2.91
C ASN A 52 -1.84 -10.32 3.65
N GLY A 53 -2.40 -9.30 2.96
CA GLY A 53 -3.06 -8.23 3.69
C GLY A 53 -3.97 -7.33 2.84
N ASN A 54 -3.68 -6.05 2.83
CA ASN A 54 -4.56 -5.02 2.28
C ASN A 54 -5.03 -5.26 0.84
N MET A 55 -4.18 -5.77 -0.04
CA MET A 55 -4.57 -6.10 -1.42
C MET A 55 -5.53 -7.29 -1.44
N ALA A 56 -5.31 -8.30 -0.59
CA ALA A 56 -6.21 -9.45 -0.48
C ALA A 56 -7.63 -9.01 -0.12
N SER A 57 -7.77 -8.19 0.94
CA SER A 57 -9.06 -7.64 1.35
C SER A 57 -9.73 -6.82 0.24
N ALA A 58 -8.97 -6.00 -0.48
CA ALA A 58 -9.50 -5.19 -1.58
C ALA A 58 -10.00 -6.06 -2.74
N LEU A 59 -9.21 -7.04 -3.17
CA LEU A 59 -9.59 -7.93 -4.28
C LEU A 59 -10.78 -8.82 -3.93
N ALA A 60 -10.84 -9.34 -2.70
CA ALA A 60 -11.98 -10.11 -2.23
C ALA A 60 -13.28 -9.26 -2.29
N CYS A 61 -13.22 -8.03 -1.79
CA CYS A 61 -14.35 -7.10 -1.80
C CYS A 61 -14.81 -6.77 -3.22
N TYR A 62 -13.91 -6.31 -4.07
CA TYR A 62 -14.28 -5.87 -5.43
C TYR A 62 -14.60 -7.04 -6.36
N GLY A 63 -13.95 -8.19 -6.20
CA GLY A 63 -14.30 -9.42 -6.90
C GLY A 63 -15.73 -9.84 -6.59
N ARG A 64 -16.11 -9.84 -5.29
CA ARG A 64 -17.49 -10.09 -4.87
C ARG A 64 -18.48 -9.10 -5.47
N ALA A 65 -18.13 -7.81 -5.49
CA ALA A 65 -18.99 -6.77 -6.06
C ALA A 65 -19.17 -6.91 -7.58
N LEU A 66 -18.20 -7.50 -8.28
CA LEU A 66 -18.26 -7.82 -9.71
C LEU A 66 -18.95 -9.17 -10.00
N GLY A 67 -19.29 -9.95 -8.97
CA GLY A 67 -19.82 -11.31 -9.13
C GLY A 67 -18.79 -12.32 -9.60
N LEU A 68 -17.49 -12.05 -9.42
CA LEU A 68 -16.39 -12.90 -9.87
C LEU A 68 -15.80 -13.69 -8.70
N GLU A 69 -15.43 -14.93 -8.99
CA GLU A 69 -14.64 -15.75 -8.08
C GLU A 69 -13.25 -15.13 -7.90
N THR A 70 -12.75 -15.15 -6.65
CA THR A 70 -11.47 -14.53 -6.30
C THR A 70 -10.64 -15.51 -5.49
N HIS A 71 -9.44 -15.79 -5.96
CA HIS A 71 -8.44 -16.61 -5.30
C HIS A 71 -7.26 -15.76 -4.85
N ILE A 72 -6.86 -15.89 -3.61
CA ILE A 72 -5.74 -15.15 -3.01
C ILE A 72 -4.67 -16.14 -2.56
N VAL A 73 -3.49 -16.03 -3.17
CA VAL A 73 -2.31 -16.75 -2.71
C VAL A 73 -1.74 -16.02 -1.49
N CYS A 74 -1.70 -16.69 -0.35
CA CYS A 74 -1.34 -16.10 0.92
C CYS A 74 -0.48 -17.06 1.75
N THR A 75 0.52 -16.54 2.46
CA THR A 75 1.39 -17.35 3.33
C THR A 75 0.83 -17.43 4.75
N ALA A 76 0.54 -16.28 5.35
CA ALA A 76 0.08 -16.19 6.74
C ALA A 76 -0.75 -14.92 6.95
N PRO A 77 -2.04 -14.93 6.60
CA PRO A 77 -2.92 -13.81 6.87
C PRO A 77 -3.14 -13.66 8.37
N THR A 78 -3.24 -12.42 8.85
CA THR A 78 -3.72 -12.14 10.20
C THR A 78 -5.18 -12.61 10.35
N ALA A 79 -5.65 -12.76 11.60
CA ALA A 79 -7.05 -13.11 11.85
C ALA A 79 -8.03 -12.10 11.20
N THR A 80 -7.73 -10.81 11.29
CA THR A 80 -8.54 -9.75 10.67
C THR A 80 -8.57 -9.86 9.15
N GLU A 81 -7.43 -10.12 8.52
CA GLU A 81 -7.33 -10.28 7.07
C GLU A 81 -8.08 -11.52 6.59
N ARG A 82 -7.95 -12.64 7.31
CA ARG A 82 -8.72 -13.86 7.04
C ARG A 82 -10.22 -13.59 7.13
N GLN A 83 -10.67 -12.92 8.19
CA GLN A 83 -12.09 -12.56 8.35
C GLN A 83 -12.61 -11.72 7.18
N MET A 84 -11.83 -10.77 6.68
CA MET A 84 -12.22 -9.94 5.54
C MET A 84 -12.29 -10.75 4.23
N ILE A 85 -11.35 -11.67 4.02
CA ILE A 85 -11.32 -12.54 2.84
C ILE A 85 -12.53 -13.48 2.88
N ASP A 86 -12.79 -14.10 4.03
CA ASP A 86 -13.92 -15.01 4.23
C ASP A 86 -15.27 -14.29 4.11
N LEU A 87 -15.38 -13.06 4.66
CA LEU A 87 -16.60 -12.23 4.59
C LEU A 87 -17.02 -11.98 3.12
N PHE A 88 -16.06 -11.73 2.25
CA PHE A 88 -16.33 -11.50 0.83
C PHE A 88 -16.34 -12.78 0.00
N GLY A 89 -16.08 -13.95 0.61
CA GLY A 89 -16.16 -15.25 -0.03
C GLY A 89 -15.04 -15.53 -1.01
N ALA A 90 -13.86 -14.93 -0.82
CA ALA A 90 -12.68 -15.28 -1.62
C ALA A 90 -12.02 -16.55 -1.09
N THR A 91 -11.41 -17.31 -1.99
CA THR A 91 -10.69 -18.56 -1.67
C THR A 91 -9.24 -18.26 -1.35
N LEU A 92 -8.77 -18.73 -0.19
CA LEU A 92 -7.36 -18.70 0.16
C LEU A 92 -6.64 -19.92 -0.43
N ILE A 93 -5.55 -19.66 -1.13
CA ILE A 93 -4.59 -20.66 -1.58
C ILE A 93 -3.32 -20.49 -0.78
N GLU A 94 -2.88 -21.55 -0.10
CA GLU A 94 -1.66 -21.53 0.68
C GLU A 94 -0.44 -21.34 -0.22
N ASN A 95 0.44 -20.43 0.17
CA ASN A 95 1.73 -20.26 -0.47
C ASN A 95 2.77 -21.14 0.23
N ASP A 96 3.15 -22.23 -0.42
CA ASP A 96 4.12 -23.23 0.04
C ASP A 96 5.56 -22.95 -0.43
N LEU A 97 5.80 -21.87 -1.19
CA LEU A 97 7.09 -21.54 -1.79
C LEU A 97 7.98 -20.65 -0.92
N GLY A 98 7.42 -20.00 0.12
CA GLY A 98 8.17 -19.15 1.03
C GLY A 98 7.36 -18.01 1.63
N PRO A 99 7.94 -17.23 2.55
CA PRO A 99 7.21 -16.24 3.34
C PRO A 99 7.04 -14.87 2.65
N HIS A 100 7.76 -14.61 1.57
CA HIS A 100 7.82 -13.30 0.96
C HIS A 100 6.76 -13.11 -0.14
N LEU A 101 6.43 -11.86 -0.45
CA LEU A 101 5.45 -11.55 -1.50
C LEU A 101 5.87 -12.08 -2.87
N HIS A 102 7.17 -12.09 -3.19
CA HIS A 102 7.67 -12.65 -4.45
C HIS A 102 7.52 -14.18 -4.53
N ASP A 103 7.44 -14.89 -3.42
CA ASP A 103 7.15 -16.32 -3.43
C ASP A 103 5.69 -16.56 -3.78
N GLY A 104 4.77 -15.74 -3.24
CA GLY A 104 3.37 -15.73 -3.65
C GLY A 104 3.18 -15.41 -5.13
N HIS A 105 3.94 -14.45 -5.68
CA HIS A 105 3.95 -14.16 -7.11
C HIS A 105 4.35 -15.40 -7.94
N ARG A 106 5.43 -16.11 -7.54
CA ARG A 106 5.83 -17.36 -8.22
C ARG A 106 4.72 -18.39 -8.18
N LYS A 107 4.03 -18.54 -7.05
CA LYS A 107 2.88 -19.46 -6.91
C LYS A 107 1.75 -19.09 -7.84
N CYS A 108 1.42 -17.80 -7.98
CA CYS A 108 0.43 -17.35 -8.95
C CYS A 108 0.82 -17.73 -10.38
N LEU A 109 2.09 -17.55 -10.77
CA LEU A 109 2.58 -17.94 -12.09
C LEU A 109 2.49 -19.46 -12.31
N GLU A 110 2.77 -20.29 -11.30
CA GLU A 110 2.61 -21.74 -11.38
C GLU A 110 1.14 -22.12 -11.63
N LEU A 111 0.19 -21.48 -10.91
CA LEU A 111 -1.25 -21.72 -11.07
C LEU A 111 -1.74 -21.33 -12.45
N VAL A 112 -1.36 -20.17 -12.96
CA VAL A 112 -1.70 -19.72 -14.31
C VAL A 112 -1.14 -20.67 -15.38
N ASN A 113 0.09 -21.14 -15.22
CA ASN A 113 0.75 -22.03 -16.19
C ASN A 113 0.13 -23.43 -16.26
N ARG A 114 -0.58 -23.90 -15.23
CA ARG A 114 -1.31 -25.18 -15.26
C ARG A 114 -2.46 -25.18 -16.25
N ARG A 115 -3.04 -24.00 -16.51
CA ARG A 115 -4.18 -23.81 -17.44
C ARG A 115 -5.41 -24.68 -17.12
N ASP A 116 -5.56 -25.08 -15.87
CA ASP A 116 -6.68 -25.88 -15.36
C ASP A 116 -7.83 -25.01 -14.85
N GLN A 117 -7.59 -23.71 -14.68
CA GLN A 117 -8.56 -22.71 -14.26
C GLN A 117 -8.46 -21.44 -15.12
N PRO A 118 -9.57 -20.69 -15.32
CA PRO A 118 -9.58 -19.46 -16.10
C PRO A 118 -9.05 -18.25 -15.29
N TYR A 119 -7.83 -18.37 -14.77
CA TYR A 119 -7.22 -17.33 -13.96
C TYR A 119 -6.91 -16.05 -14.75
N CYS A 120 -7.41 -14.93 -14.24
CA CYS A 120 -6.93 -13.61 -14.58
C CYS A 120 -6.00 -13.12 -13.45
N TYR A 121 -4.70 -13.30 -13.63
CA TYR A 121 -3.69 -12.84 -12.68
C TYR A 121 -3.50 -11.33 -12.78
N LEU A 122 -3.78 -10.60 -11.69
CA LEU A 122 -3.70 -9.14 -11.68
C LEU A 122 -2.27 -8.63 -11.58
N ASP A 123 -1.41 -9.34 -10.84
CA ASP A 123 0.01 -9.05 -10.69
C ASP A 123 0.30 -7.64 -10.13
N GLN A 124 0.01 -7.44 -8.86
CA GLN A 124 0.22 -6.14 -8.21
C GLN A 124 1.67 -5.64 -8.25
N LEU A 125 2.65 -6.52 -8.54
CA LEU A 125 4.07 -6.15 -8.62
C LEU A 125 4.48 -5.58 -9.98
N HIS A 126 3.77 -5.95 -11.08
CA HIS A 126 4.13 -5.57 -12.45
C HIS A 126 3.00 -4.85 -13.19
N ASN A 127 1.76 -4.88 -12.70
CA ASN A 127 0.63 -4.27 -13.38
C ASN A 127 0.71 -2.74 -13.39
N PRO A 128 0.87 -2.10 -14.55
CA PRO A 128 1.06 -0.64 -14.64
C PRO A 128 -0.13 0.17 -14.13
N ASN A 129 -1.31 -0.44 -14.03
CA ASN A 129 -2.49 0.24 -13.48
C ASN A 129 -2.37 0.48 -11.97
N ASN A 130 -1.52 -0.29 -11.26
CA ASN A 130 -1.23 -0.05 -9.84
C ASN A 130 -0.61 1.37 -9.64
N PRO A 131 0.57 1.70 -10.15
CA PRO A 131 1.10 3.05 -9.98
C PRO A 131 0.26 4.12 -10.70
N ARG A 132 -0.38 3.79 -11.83
CA ARG A 132 -1.23 4.73 -12.55
C ARG A 132 -2.39 5.25 -11.71
N ALA A 133 -3.02 4.42 -10.87
CA ALA A 133 -4.07 4.87 -9.94
C ALA A 133 -3.61 6.03 -9.07
N HIS A 134 -2.38 5.96 -8.58
CA HIS A 134 -1.82 6.98 -7.69
C HIS A 134 -1.31 8.21 -8.45
N GLU A 135 -0.80 8.01 -9.66
CA GLU A 135 -0.40 9.11 -10.55
C GLU A 135 -1.59 9.97 -10.98
N THR A 136 -2.73 9.34 -11.29
CA THR A 136 -3.91 10.04 -11.83
C THR A 136 -4.94 10.45 -10.77
N GLU A 137 -4.89 9.87 -9.58
CA GLU A 137 -5.86 10.13 -8.51
C GLU A 137 -5.19 10.63 -7.23
N THR A 138 -4.39 9.80 -6.54
CA THR A 138 -3.84 10.12 -5.21
C THR A 138 -2.95 11.38 -5.22
N GLY A 139 -2.02 11.47 -6.16
CA GLY A 139 -1.14 12.63 -6.31
C GLY A 139 -1.91 13.92 -6.60
N PRO A 140 -2.78 13.95 -7.63
CA PRO A 140 -3.64 15.11 -7.91
C PRO A 140 -4.58 15.48 -6.76
N GLU A 141 -5.11 14.53 -6.01
CA GLU A 141 -5.91 14.81 -4.80
C GLU A 141 -5.10 15.50 -3.72
N ILE A 142 -3.86 15.07 -3.48
CA ILE A 142 -2.94 15.73 -2.54
C ILE A 142 -2.70 17.17 -2.98
N LEU A 143 -2.37 17.41 -4.24
CA LEU A 143 -2.10 18.74 -4.78
C LEU A 143 -3.32 19.68 -4.70
N ARG A 144 -4.52 19.16 -4.95
CA ARG A 144 -5.76 19.94 -4.79
C ARG A 144 -6.07 20.24 -3.32
N GLY A 145 -5.85 19.26 -2.43
CA GLY A 145 -6.14 19.42 -1.00
C GLY A 145 -5.13 20.30 -0.27
N LEU A 146 -3.90 20.37 -0.77
CA LEU A 146 -2.81 21.18 -0.22
C LEU A 146 -1.93 21.76 -1.34
N PRO A 147 -2.34 22.87 -1.97
CA PRO A 147 -1.55 23.50 -3.04
C PRO A 147 -0.12 23.89 -2.64
N GLY A 148 0.11 24.15 -1.34
CA GLY A 148 1.41 24.45 -0.76
C GLY A 148 2.21 23.24 -0.26
N VAL A 149 1.92 22.02 -0.75
CA VAL A 149 2.67 20.82 -0.35
C VAL A 149 4.16 20.95 -0.70
N ARG A 150 5.02 20.57 0.23
CA ARG A 150 6.49 20.62 0.12
C ARG A 150 7.15 19.26 0.30
N LEU A 151 6.52 18.38 1.07
CA LEU A 151 7.00 17.03 1.35
C LEU A 151 5.81 16.06 1.36
N ILE A 152 5.93 14.95 0.64
CA ILE A 152 4.97 13.83 0.68
C ILE A 152 5.73 12.61 1.16
N VAL A 153 5.22 11.97 2.22
CA VAL A 153 5.83 10.77 2.81
C VAL A 153 4.84 9.62 2.75
N GLY A 154 5.31 8.46 2.32
CA GLY A 154 4.48 7.27 2.25
C GLY A 154 5.27 5.97 2.37
N SER A 155 4.60 4.89 2.69
CA SER A 155 5.20 3.57 2.83
C SER A 155 5.60 2.96 1.49
N LEU A 156 6.68 2.19 1.51
CA LEU A 156 7.22 1.49 0.36
C LEU A 156 7.04 -0.03 0.55
N GLY A 157 5.96 -0.57 0.04
CA GLY A 157 5.74 -2.02 -0.09
C GLY A 157 6.00 -2.47 -1.53
N THR A 158 4.96 -2.57 -2.36
CA THR A 158 5.13 -2.85 -3.81
C THR A 158 5.72 -1.68 -4.59
N GLY A 159 5.79 -0.49 -4.02
CA GLY A 159 6.27 0.72 -4.68
C GLY A 159 5.23 1.45 -5.53
N GLY A 160 4.10 0.82 -5.87
CA GLY A 160 3.10 1.41 -6.79
C GLY A 160 2.59 2.77 -6.34
N THR A 161 2.25 2.93 -5.06
CA THR A 161 1.75 4.21 -4.51
C THR A 161 2.79 5.31 -4.66
N MET A 162 4.02 5.05 -4.24
CA MET A 162 5.06 6.09 -4.21
C MET A 162 5.63 6.39 -5.61
N LEU A 163 5.68 5.40 -6.51
CA LEU A 163 5.98 5.63 -7.92
C LEU A 163 4.93 6.55 -8.57
N GLY A 164 3.64 6.23 -8.38
CA GLY A 164 2.55 7.03 -8.97
C GLY A 164 2.50 8.44 -8.41
N VAL A 165 2.57 8.62 -7.10
CA VAL A 165 2.60 9.95 -6.46
C VAL A 165 3.84 10.73 -6.89
N GLY A 166 5.02 10.10 -6.92
CA GLY A 166 6.26 10.73 -7.38
C GLY A 166 6.13 11.25 -8.81
N ARG A 167 5.57 10.47 -9.74
CA ARG A 167 5.30 10.88 -11.12
C ARG A 167 4.34 12.06 -11.20
N ALA A 168 3.28 12.06 -10.38
CA ALA A 168 2.30 13.15 -10.34
C ALA A 168 2.93 14.50 -9.95
N VAL A 169 3.96 14.51 -9.11
CA VAL A 169 4.61 15.73 -8.61
C VAL A 169 5.98 16.02 -9.21
N ARG A 170 6.52 15.17 -10.09
CA ARG A 170 7.90 15.24 -10.60
C ARG A 170 8.34 16.58 -11.23
N ARG A 171 7.37 17.35 -11.71
CA ARG A 171 7.61 18.69 -12.31
C ARG A 171 7.48 19.83 -11.30
N LEU A 172 7.19 19.50 -10.05
CA LEU A 172 6.97 20.45 -8.95
C LEU A 172 8.15 20.42 -7.98
N ARG A 173 8.32 21.49 -7.19
CA ARG A 173 9.32 21.52 -6.12
C ARG A 173 8.77 20.85 -4.86
N VAL A 174 8.41 19.56 -4.97
CA VAL A 174 7.87 18.75 -3.88
C VAL A 174 8.83 17.59 -3.62
N MET A 175 9.28 17.47 -2.39
CA MET A 175 10.06 16.31 -1.95
C MET A 175 9.13 15.10 -1.79
N VAL A 176 9.58 13.93 -2.23
CA VAL A 176 8.88 12.66 -2.04
C VAL A 176 9.79 11.74 -1.25
N ALA A 177 9.32 11.26 -0.12
CA ALA A 177 10.07 10.35 0.73
C ALA A 177 9.37 9.01 0.90
N ALA A 178 10.12 7.95 0.73
CA ALA A 178 9.69 6.58 0.91
C ALA A 178 10.06 6.08 2.32
N VAL A 179 9.22 5.22 2.90
CA VAL A 179 9.45 4.62 4.22
C VAL A 179 9.46 3.10 4.10
N THR A 180 10.49 2.47 4.64
CA THR A 180 10.67 1.03 4.71
C THR A 180 10.84 0.56 6.15
N ALA A 181 10.71 -0.72 6.41
CA ALA A 181 11.02 -1.29 7.71
C ALA A 181 12.53 -1.31 7.95
N ALA A 182 12.95 -0.93 9.15
CA ALA A 182 14.32 -1.10 9.60
C ALA A 182 14.68 -2.60 9.75
N PRO A 183 15.97 -2.98 9.70
CA PRO A 183 16.39 -4.36 9.90
C PRO A 183 15.79 -4.97 11.19
N GLY A 184 15.30 -6.21 11.11
CA GLY A 184 14.63 -6.88 12.21
C GLY A 184 13.21 -6.37 12.53
N SER A 185 12.68 -5.44 11.74
CA SER A 185 11.32 -4.90 11.88
C SER A 185 10.44 -5.38 10.73
N ARG A 186 9.26 -5.90 11.06
CA ARG A 186 8.26 -6.27 10.05
C ARG A 186 6.94 -5.59 10.35
N MET A 187 6.41 -4.90 9.34
CA MET A 187 5.16 -4.14 9.45
C MET A 187 4.31 -4.35 8.19
N PRO A 188 2.99 -4.57 8.33
CA PRO A 188 2.11 -4.68 7.16
C PRO A 188 2.23 -3.45 6.26
N GLY A 189 2.42 -3.67 4.96
CA GLY A 189 2.49 -2.60 3.97
C GLY A 189 3.84 -1.89 3.82
N LEU A 190 4.85 -2.23 4.63
CA LEU A 190 6.25 -1.80 4.46
C LEU A 190 7.11 -2.96 4.00
N GLY A 191 8.01 -2.71 3.06
CA GLY A 191 9.02 -3.68 2.65
C GLY A 191 10.11 -3.81 3.70
N SER A 192 10.50 -5.06 3.99
CA SER A 192 11.61 -5.44 4.86
C SER A 192 12.79 -5.90 3.99
N PHE A 193 13.32 -4.99 3.16
CA PHE A 193 14.32 -5.33 2.15
C PHE A 193 15.64 -5.82 2.75
N ALA A 194 16.00 -5.34 3.93
CA ALA A 194 17.16 -5.85 4.69
C ALA A 194 16.97 -7.28 5.19
N ASP A 195 15.71 -7.74 5.34
CA ASP A 195 15.33 -9.05 5.86
C ASP A 195 14.84 -10.00 4.77
N GLY A 196 15.18 -9.72 3.50
CA GLY A 196 15.01 -10.64 2.38
C GLY A 196 13.84 -10.37 1.44
N ASP A 197 13.05 -9.31 1.65
CA ASP A 197 12.09 -8.88 0.63
C ASP A 197 12.83 -8.43 -0.63
N ARG A 198 12.29 -8.77 -1.80
CA ARG A 198 12.86 -8.31 -3.07
C ARG A 198 12.32 -6.94 -3.44
N VAL A 199 13.20 -6.11 -3.98
CA VAL A 199 12.84 -4.84 -4.59
C VAL A 199 11.95 -5.10 -5.80
N SER A 200 10.77 -4.46 -5.84
CA SER A 200 9.84 -4.62 -6.95
C SER A 200 10.27 -3.76 -8.16
N PRO A 201 9.80 -4.09 -9.38
CA PRO A 201 10.08 -3.26 -10.55
C PRO A 201 9.62 -1.80 -10.41
N PHE A 202 8.57 -1.53 -9.66
CA PHE A 202 8.10 -0.17 -9.43
C PHE A 202 9.04 0.65 -8.55
N ILE A 203 9.72 0.01 -7.61
CA ILE A 203 10.74 0.65 -6.78
C ILE A 203 11.94 0.99 -7.66
N THR A 204 12.42 0.03 -8.45
CA THR A 204 13.52 0.24 -9.41
C THR A 204 13.19 1.40 -10.38
N GLN A 205 11.98 1.42 -10.95
CA GLN A 205 11.55 2.54 -11.81
C GLN A 205 11.56 3.88 -11.09
N ALA A 206 11.10 3.94 -9.83
CA ALA A 206 11.09 5.18 -9.06
C ALA A 206 12.51 5.70 -8.77
N GLU A 207 13.46 4.79 -8.55
CA GLU A 207 14.90 5.10 -8.38
C GLU A 207 15.52 5.59 -9.68
N GLU A 208 15.30 4.88 -10.79
CA GLU A 208 15.78 5.26 -12.13
C GLU A 208 15.24 6.63 -12.56
N GLU A 209 13.96 6.91 -12.29
CA GLU A 209 13.31 8.20 -12.52
C GLU A 209 13.70 9.27 -11.49
N ARG A 210 14.49 8.93 -10.47
CA ARG A 210 14.93 9.83 -9.37
C ARG A 210 13.78 10.54 -8.67
N LEU A 211 12.71 9.79 -8.38
CA LEU A 211 11.49 10.35 -7.78
C LEU A 211 11.61 10.53 -6.26
N PHE A 212 12.48 9.76 -5.60
CA PHE A 212 12.63 9.83 -4.15
C PHE A 212 13.74 10.80 -3.75
N SER A 213 13.38 11.77 -2.90
CA SER A 213 14.32 12.69 -2.27
C SER A 213 14.97 12.08 -1.02
N ALA A 214 14.32 11.11 -0.40
CA ALA A 214 14.79 10.35 0.76
C ALA A 214 14.13 8.97 0.83
N CYS A 215 14.82 8.03 1.46
CA CYS A 215 14.26 6.75 1.88
C CYS A 215 14.62 6.55 3.36
N GLU A 216 13.61 6.54 4.23
CA GLU A 216 13.77 6.44 5.68
C GLU A 216 13.44 5.01 6.14
N GLN A 217 14.20 4.52 7.09
CA GLN A 217 13.96 3.23 7.75
C GLN A 217 13.38 3.48 9.14
N VAL A 218 12.27 2.79 9.46
CA VAL A 218 11.56 2.95 10.73
C VAL A 218 11.43 1.60 11.42
N THR A 219 11.66 1.57 12.73
CA THR A 219 11.48 0.38 13.56
C THR A 219 10.01 0.16 13.92
N THR A 220 9.64 -1.07 14.25
CA THR A 220 8.29 -1.39 14.75
C THR A 220 7.99 -0.61 16.04
N HIS A 221 8.99 -0.35 16.88
CA HIS A 221 8.83 0.42 18.10
C HIS A 221 8.42 1.87 17.82
N GLU A 222 9.13 2.57 16.92
CA GLU A 222 8.80 3.94 16.51
C GLU A 222 7.42 4.00 15.86
N ALA A 223 7.11 3.06 14.96
CA ALA A 223 5.80 2.97 14.32
C ALA A 223 4.67 2.81 15.34
N THR A 224 4.87 1.95 16.34
CA THR A 224 3.89 1.72 17.43
C THR A 224 3.71 2.97 18.31
N HIS A 225 4.80 3.66 18.62
CA HIS A 225 4.75 4.91 19.37
C HIS A 225 3.86 5.94 18.65
N TRP A 226 4.11 6.19 17.38
CA TRP A 226 3.34 7.19 16.62
C TRP A 226 1.93 6.71 16.27
N GLN A 227 1.71 5.41 16.07
CA GLN A 227 0.35 4.88 15.93
C GLN A 227 -0.50 5.21 17.17
N ARG A 228 0.06 5.05 18.37
CA ARG A 228 -0.61 5.37 19.63
C ARG A 228 -0.81 6.86 19.81
N ALA A 229 0.22 7.68 19.54
CA ALA A 229 0.14 9.13 19.63
C ALA A 229 -0.95 9.73 18.73
N LEU A 230 -1.24 9.14 17.57
CA LEU A 230 -2.32 9.58 16.70
C LEU A 230 -3.71 9.46 17.34
N VAL A 231 -3.90 8.59 18.34
CA VAL A 231 -5.16 8.46 19.08
C VAL A 231 -5.48 9.74 19.86
N ASP A 232 -4.47 10.43 20.39
CA ASP A 232 -4.64 11.69 21.11
C ASP A 232 -5.15 12.81 20.18
N HIS A 233 -5.01 12.60 18.86
CA HIS A 233 -5.58 13.48 17.82
C HIS A 233 -6.92 12.96 17.27
N GLY A 234 -7.52 11.95 17.89
CA GLY A 234 -8.79 11.35 17.47
C GLY A 234 -8.68 10.46 16.22
N LEU A 235 -7.48 9.95 15.92
CA LEU A 235 -7.21 9.16 14.73
C LEU A 235 -6.88 7.71 15.08
N SER A 236 -7.68 6.78 14.56
CA SER A 236 -7.37 5.35 14.57
C SER A 236 -6.78 4.94 13.22
N CYS A 237 -5.46 4.97 13.13
CA CYS A 237 -4.70 4.59 11.94
C CYS A 237 -3.95 3.28 12.16
N GLY A 238 -3.57 2.59 11.08
CA GLY A 238 -2.78 1.38 11.16
C GLY A 238 -1.30 1.64 11.47
N LEU A 239 -0.57 0.56 11.75
CA LEU A 239 0.86 0.60 12.11
C LEU A 239 1.72 1.24 11.03
N GLN A 240 1.39 0.96 9.77
CA GLN A 240 2.03 1.57 8.60
C GLN A 240 1.99 3.11 8.68
N THR A 241 0.86 3.69 9.09
CA THR A 241 0.71 5.14 9.25
C THR A 241 1.62 5.69 10.34
N GLY A 242 1.75 4.97 11.46
CA GLY A 242 2.68 5.34 12.53
C GLY A 242 4.13 5.43 12.02
N ALA A 243 4.58 4.47 11.22
CA ALA A 243 5.90 4.51 10.61
C ALA A 243 6.08 5.70 9.66
N VAL A 244 5.07 6.02 8.85
CA VAL A 244 5.14 7.17 7.93
C VAL A 244 5.15 8.50 8.69
N VAL A 245 4.43 8.62 9.80
CA VAL A 245 4.46 9.80 10.68
C VAL A 245 5.84 9.98 11.32
N ALA A 246 6.47 8.92 11.83
CA ALA A 246 7.83 8.97 12.38
C ALA A 246 8.82 9.58 11.37
N ALA A 247 8.86 9.03 10.15
CA ALA A 247 9.71 9.53 9.09
C ALA A 247 9.37 10.96 8.65
N ALA A 248 8.08 11.28 8.58
CA ALA A 248 7.62 12.61 8.18
C ALA A 248 8.07 13.70 9.16
N LEU A 249 8.02 13.44 10.47
CA LEU A 249 8.48 14.37 11.49
C LEU A 249 10.01 14.53 11.44
N THR A 250 10.76 13.44 11.32
CA THR A 250 12.22 13.47 11.17
C THR A 250 12.63 14.35 9.96
N LEU A 251 12.00 14.13 8.81
CA LEU A 251 12.30 14.89 7.59
C LEU A 251 11.83 16.35 7.69
N ALA A 252 10.66 16.60 8.29
CA ALA A 252 10.16 17.95 8.48
C ALA A 252 11.10 18.77 9.39
N HIS A 253 11.62 18.21 10.47
CA HIS A 253 12.66 18.83 11.30
C HIS A 253 13.93 19.07 10.51
N LYS A 254 14.47 18.07 9.83
CA LYS A 254 15.68 18.16 9.02
C LYS A 254 15.64 19.29 7.98
N HIS A 255 14.48 19.50 7.37
CA HIS A 255 14.27 20.50 6.32
C HIS A 255 13.60 21.80 6.83
N ASN A 256 13.46 21.99 8.13
CA ASN A 256 12.80 23.16 8.75
C ASN A 256 11.39 23.42 8.20
N LEU A 257 10.61 22.37 7.99
CA LEU A 257 9.23 22.46 7.51
C LEU A 257 8.27 22.55 8.70
N ARG A 258 7.65 23.70 8.90
CA ARG A 258 6.59 23.87 9.91
C ARG A 258 5.20 23.50 9.36
N ASP A 259 5.05 23.45 8.04
CA ASP A 259 3.82 23.11 7.33
C ASP A 259 4.17 22.60 5.92
N GLY A 260 3.15 22.06 5.23
CA GLY A 260 3.32 21.55 3.86
C GLY A 260 3.81 20.08 3.79
N THR A 261 3.81 19.37 4.91
CA THR A 261 4.15 17.93 4.95
C THR A 261 2.88 17.10 4.89
N VAL A 262 2.78 16.22 3.90
CA VAL A 262 1.69 15.25 3.73
C VAL A 262 2.16 13.86 4.07
N VAL A 263 1.41 13.18 4.92
CA VAL A 263 1.54 11.76 5.25
C VAL A 263 0.46 10.98 4.51
N ILE A 264 0.82 9.98 3.72
CA ILE A 264 -0.13 9.03 3.18
C ILE A 264 -0.45 7.99 4.27
N SER A 265 -1.60 8.15 4.92
CA SER A 265 -2.11 7.22 5.92
C SER A 265 -2.70 6.01 5.21
N GLY A 266 -1.88 4.98 5.03
CA GLY A 266 -2.13 3.89 4.08
C GLY A 266 -3.16 2.86 4.53
N ASP A 267 -3.50 2.81 5.83
CA ASP A 267 -4.41 1.80 6.37
C ASP A 267 -5.21 2.30 7.59
N ALA A 268 -6.36 1.66 7.83
CA ALA A 268 -7.22 1.90 8.99
C ALA A 268 -6.67 1.20 10.24
N GLY A 269 -6.95 1.76 11.40
CA GLY A 269 -6.50 1.23 12.68
C GLY A 269 -6.98 -0.19 12.98
N TRP A 270 -8.24 -0.51 12.72
CA TRP A 270 -8.82 -1.82 12.99
C TRP A 270 -8.09 -2.99 12.30
N LYS A 271 -7.23 -2.71 11.31
CA LYS A 271 -6.44 -3.75 10.61
C LYS A 271 -5.22 -4.21 11.40
N THR A 272 -4.66 -3.37 12.25
CA THR A 272 -3.37 -3.63 12.91
C THR A 272 -3.36 -3.34 14.40
N TRP A 273 -4.45 -2.81 14.98
CA TRP A 273 -4.57 -2.74 16.42
C TRP A 273 -4.68 -4.15 17.00
N PRO A 274 -4.00 -4.45 18.12
CA PRO A 274 -4.21 -5.69 18.82
C PRO A 274 -5.69 -5.85 19.18
N THR A 275 -6.28 -6.98 18.86
CA THR A 275 -7.57 -7.37 19.46
C THR A 275 -7.39 -7.47 20.97
N PRO A 276 -8.34 -6.95 21.76
CA PRO A 276 -8.30 -7.06 23.22
C PRO A 276 -8.14 -8.49 23.70
#